data_7e6e8f05815a00b5e7e1d09c76e64a75
#
_entry.id   7e6e8f05815a00b5e7e1d09c76e64a75
#
_cell.length_a   1.000
_cell.length_b   1.000
_cell.length_c   1.000
_cell.angle_alpha   90.00
_cell.angle_beta   90.00
_cell.angle_gamma   90.00
#
_symmetry.space_group_name_H-M   'P 1'
#
loop_
_entity.id
_entity.type
_entity.pdbx_description
1 polymer ?
#
loop_
_entity_poly.entity_id
_entity_poly.type
_entity_poly.pdbx_seq_one_letter_code
_entity_poly.pdbx_strand_id
1 'polypeptide(L)'
;LEENIDTGDFGTNEDDLYEHHRFVAGAGQVPLRVDKFLMNFVENATRNKIQQAAKDGSVFVNDVAVKSNHKVKPHDIVRVLFSHPPYENLLTPENIPLDIVYEDDALLVVNKPAGMVVHPGHGNYSGTLINALIYHFDNLPNNSSDRPGLVHRIDKDTSGLLVVAKTEEAMTHLAKQFFDKTSQREYVAIVWGNLEEDQGIIEGNIGRHPKNRLQNTVFEGEEADKGKPAVTHYKVIERLGYVTLVSCRLETGRTHQIRVHMKHIGHTLFNDERYGGEKILKGTTFTKYKQFVENCFKILPRQALHAKTLGFEHPVTGKQMHFDTPIPQDIDQCVDRWRNYAKNQLNN
;
A
#
# COMPACT_ATOMS: atom_id res chain seq x y z
N LEU A 1 -8.92 16.31 -29.19
CA LEU A 1 -9.25 15.04 -28.51
C LEU A 1 -8.17 14.82 -27.47
N GLU A 2 -8.35 15.40 -26.28
CA GLU A 2 -7.54 15.11 -25.09
C GLU A 2 -8.04 13.76 -24.55
N GLU A 3 -7.32 12.68 -24.86
CA GLU A 3 -7.47 11.42 -24.16
C GLU A 3 -6.96 11.64 -22.74
N ASN A 4 -7.88 11.65 -21.76
CA ASN A 4 -7.54 11.52 -20.36
C ASN A 4 -6.81 10.20 -20.16
N ILE A 5 -5.49 10.25 -20.11
CA ILE A 5 -4.66 9.12 -19.67
C ILE A 5 -5.01 8.92 -18.19
N ASP A 6 -5.83 7.91 -17.92
CA ASP A 6 -6.12 7.44 -16.56
C ASP A 6 -4.80 6.92 -15.98
N THR A 7 -4.10 7.80 -15.29
CA THR A 7 -2.86 7.49 -14.57
C THR A 7 -3.22 6.52 -13.46
N GLY A 8 -3.08 5.26 -13.74
CA GLY A 8 -3.34 4.06 -12.97
C GLY A 8 -3.94 4.24 -11.57
N ASP A 9 -5.05 3.59 -11.36
CA ASP A 9 -5.82 3.55 -10.11
C ASP A 9 -4.92 3.42 -8.87
N PHE A 10 -4.56 4.53 -8.29
CA PHE A 10 -4.06 4.61 -6.92
C PHE A 10 -5.27 4.40 -6.01
N GLY A 11 -5.68 3.12 -5.84
CA GLY A 11 -6.82 2.78 -5.01
C GLY A 11 -6.73 3.49 -3.66
N THR A 12 -7.73 4.31 -3.36
CA THR A 12 -7.83 5.01 -2.08
C THR A 12 -8.07 3.98 -0.98
N ASN A 13 -7.05 3.74 -0.17
CA ASN A 13 -7.20 3.03 1.11
C ASN A 13 -7.76 3.99 2.15
N GLU A 14 -8.35 3.47 3.24
CA GLU A 14 -8.62 4.30 4.42
C GLU A 14 -7.34 4.90 5.00
N ASP A 15 -6.18 4.27 4.81
CA ASP A 15 -4.86 4.82 5.15
C ASP A 15 -4.48 6.02 4.26
N ASP A 16 -5.16 6.24 3.14
CA ASP A 16 -5.00 7.36 2.22
C ASP A 16 -6.13 8.39 2.32
N LEU A 17 -7.10 8.20 3.25
CA LEU A 17 -8.19 9.16 3.45
C LEU A 17 -7.82 10.21 4.48
N TYR A 18 -8.07 11.47 4.13
CA TYR A 18 -7.86 12.64 4.97
C TYR A 18 -9.16 13.08 5.61
N GLU A 19 -9.14 13.39 6.93
CA GLU A 19 -10.28 13.97 7.62
C GLU A 19 -10.41 15.45 7.24
N HIS A 20 -11.42 15.76 6.41
CA HIS A 20 -11.71 17.14 6.01
C HIS A 20 -12.56 17.87 7.04
N HIS A 21 -13.51 17.15 7.62
CA HIS A 21 -14.41 17.73 8.62
C HIS A 21 -14.72 16.71 9.69
N ARG A 22 -14.80 17.19 10.93
CA ARG A 22 -15.23 16.43 12.10
C ARG A 22 -16.20 17.25 12.93
N PHE A 23 -17.37 16.69 13.20
CA PHE A 23 -18.41 17.33 14.01
C PHE A 23 -18.92 16.36 15.05
N VAL A 24 -19.16 16.85 16.26
CA VAL A 24 -19.85 16.10 17.32
C VAL A 24 -21.24 16.68 17.45
N ALA A 25 -22.26 15.86 17.27
CA ALA A 25 -23.65 16.28 17.43
C ALA A 25 -23.95 16.62 18.89
N GLY A 26 -24.47 17.80 19.15
CA GLY A 26 -24.78 18.29 20.49
C GLY A 26 -25.85 17.42 21.19
N ALA A 27 -25.92 17.49 22.53
CA ALA A 27 -26.89 16.73 23.34
C ALA A 27 -28.35 17.04 22.96
N GLY A 28 -28.65 18.24 22.45
CA GLY A 28 -29.99 18.65 21.98
C GLY A 28 -30.23 18.37 20.49
N GLN A 29 -29.39 17.62 19.81
CA GLN A 29 -29.55 17.32 18.39
C GLN A 29 -30.82 16.51 18.14
N VAL A 30 -31.77 17.10 17.43
CA VAL A 30 -32.93 16.36 16.91
C VAL A 30 -32.47 15.47 15.74
N PRO A 31 -32.94 14.20 15.63
CA PRO A 31 -32.54 13.32 14.56
C PRO A 31 -32.70 13.97 13.17
N LEU A 32 -31.57 14.28 12.54
CA LEU A 32 -31.51 15.00 11.27
C LEU A 32 -30.71 14.17 10.24
N ARG A 33 -31.16 14.14 8.99
CA ARG A 33 -30.41 13.48 7.92
C ARG A 33 -29.01 14.07 7.82
N VAL A 34 -28.00 13.20 7.63
CA VAL A 34 -26.58 13.61 7.60
C VAL A 34 -26.29 14.60 6.47
N ASP A 35 -26.99 14.51 5.33
CA ASP A 35 -26.87 15.50 4.24
C ASP A 35 -27.34 16.90 4.67
N LYS A 36 -28.39 16.98 5.47
CA LYS A 36 -28.88 18.25 6.01
C LYS A 36 -28.03 18.74 7.20
N PHE A 37 -27.57 17.80 8.04
CA PHE A 37 -26.67 18.12 9.16
C PHE A 37 -25.40 18.79 8.65
N LEU A 38 -24.69 18.16 7.69
CA LEU A 38 -23.46 18.68 7.14
C LEU A 38 -23.63 20.02 6.42
N MET A 39 -24.76 20.29 5.78
CA MET A 39 -25.04 21.61 5.18
C MET A 39 -25.02 22.75 6.19
N ASN A 40 -25.29 22.49 7.47
CA ASN A 40 -25.29 23.52 8.50
C ASN A 40 -23.87 23.87 9.01
N PHE A 41 -22.89 23.00 8.75
CA PHE A 41 -21.54 23.10 9.32
C PHE A 41 -20.43 23.23 8.28
N VAL A 42 -20.66 22.75 7.04
CA VAL A 42 -19.64 22.80 5.99
C VAL A 42 -19.89 23.99 5.08
N GLU A 43 -19.01 25.00 5.15
CA GLU A 43 -19.11 26.19 4.31
C GLU A 43 -18.99 25.84 2.82
N ASN A 44 -19.78 26.50 1.98
CA ASN A 44 -19.79 26.36 0.52
C ASN A 44 -20.11 24.94 -0.01
N ALA A 45 -20.58 24.04 0.86
CA ALA A 45 -21.05 22.73 0.42
C ALA A 45 -22.49 22.80 -0.08
N THR A 46 -22.72 22.29 -1.28
CA THR A 46 -24.10 22.10 -1.76
C THR A 46 -24.61 20.72 -1.33
N ARG A 47 -25.93 20.60 -1.16
CA ARG A 47 -26.57 19.32 -0.82
C ARG A 47 -26.20 18.19 -1.78
N ASN A 48 -26.11 18.49 -3.07
CA ASN A 48 -25.71 17.52 -4.09
C ASN A 48 -24.28 17.02 -3.89
N LYS A 49 -23.32 17.90 -3.56
CA LYS A 49 -21.94 17.50 -3.24
C LYS A 49 -21.89 16.59 -2.01
N ILE A 50 -22.63 16.90 -0.95
CA ILE A 50 -22.68 16.08 0.26
C ILE A 50 -23.32 14.71 -0.04
N GLN A 51 -24.39 14.66 -0.84
CA GLN A 51 -25.03 13.40 -1.24
C GLN A 51 -24.12 12.55 -2.10
N GLN A 52 -23.35 13.16 -3.00
CA GLN A 52 -22.36 12.45 -3.79
C GLN A 52 -21.24 11.91 -2.89
N ALA A 53 -20.67 12.72 -1.99
CA ALA A 53 -19.67 12.27 -1.02
C ALA A 53 -20.19 11.08 -0.17
N ALA A 54 -21.44 11.11 0.27
CA ALA A 54 -22.03 9.98 0.99
C ALA A 54 -22.24 8.73 0.11
N LYS A 55 -22.53 8.90 -1.18
CA LYS A 55 -22.62 7.82 -2.16
C LYS A 55 -21.26 7.19 -2.42
N ASP A 56 -20.19 8.01 -2.48
CA ASP A 56 -18.82 7.60 -2.68
C ASP A 56 -18.17 7.01 -1.40
N GLY A 57 -18.93 6.93 -0.30
CA GLY A 57 -18.47 6.36 0.96
C GLY A 57 -17.57 7.29 1.79
N SER A 58 -17.56 8.59 1.50
CA SER A 58 -16.72 9.60 2.16
C SER A 58 -17.35 10.21 3.43
N VAL A 59 -18.59 9.87 3.78
CA VAL A 59 -19.29 10.37 4.98
C VAL A 59 -19.43 9.25 6.01
N PHE A 60 -18.93 9.50 7.21
CA PHE A 60 -18.90 8.53 8.31
C PHE A 60 -19.67 9.06 9.51
N VAL A 61 -20.37 8.17 10.22
CA VAL A 61 -20.96 8.42 11.53
C VAL A 61 -20.52 7.32 12.48
N ASN A 62 -19.85 7.69 13.57
CA ASN A 62 -19.25 6.76 14.55
C ASN A 62 -18.39 5.69 13.84
N ASP A 63 -17.50 6.14 12.94
CA ASP A 63 -16.54 5.36 12.16
C ASP A 63 -17.16 4.37 11.14
N VAL A 64 -18.47 4.50 10.88
CA VAL A 64 -19.18 3.71 9.87
C VAL A 64 -19.58 4.60 8.71
N ALA A 65 -19.22 4.23 7.47
CA ALA A 65 -19.65 4.94 6.27
C ALA A 65 -21.17 4.84 6.11
N VAL A 66 -21.83 5.99 5.89
CA VAL A 66 -23.27 6.09 5.88
C VAL A 66 -23.82 6.68 4.57
N LYS A 67 -25.05 6.32 4.23
CA LYS A 67 -25.80 6.95 3.13
C LYS A 67 -26.30 8.34 3.53
N SER A 68 -26.56 9.20 2.55
CA SER A 68 -27.01 10.58 2.74
C SER A 68 -28.31 10.75 3.58
N ASN A 69 -29.11 9.69 3.69
CA ASN A 69 -30.36 9.70 4.46
C ASN A 69 -30.20 9.21 5.92
N HIS A 70 -28.99 8.83 6.33
CA HIS A 70 -28.70 8.44 7.72
C HIS A 70 -29.09 9.57 8.68
N LYS A 71 -29.70 9.23 9.82
CA LYS A 71 -30.13 10.21 10.83
C LYS A 71 -29.07 10.34 11.92
N VAL A 72 -28.44 11.50 11.96
CA VAL A 72 -27.50 11.89 13.02
C VAL A 72 -28.27 12.11 14.31
N LYS A 73 -27.80 11.52 15.42
CA LYS A 73 -28.39 11.57 16.76
C LYS A 73 -27.49 12.38 17.70
N PRO A 74 -27.95 12.72 18.91
CA PRO A 74 -27.09 13.31 19.93
C PRO A 74 -25.82 12.50 20.16
N HIS A 75 -24.70 13.18 20.30
CA HIS A 75 -23.37 12.65 20.53
C HIS A 75 -22.74 11.85 19.37
N ASP A 76 -23.41 11.71 18.24
CA ASP A 76 -22.81 11.11 17.06
C ASP A 76 -21.60 11.93 16.59
N ILE A 77 -20.54 11.24 16.22
CA ILE A 77 -19.35 11.83 15.59
C ILE A 77 -19.50 11.68 14.07
N VAL A 78 -19.69 12.82 13.40
CA VAL A 78 -19.81 12.87 11.93
C VAL A 78 -18.47 13.30 11.34
N ARG A 79 -17.91 12.49 10.44
CA ARG A 79 -16.65 12.79 9.74
C ARG A 79 -16.84 12.77 8.23
N VAL A 80 -16.12 13.64 7.55
CA VAL A 80 -16.03 13.65 6.08
C VAL A 80 -14.57 13.39 5.71
N LEU A 81 -14.34 12.29 5.00
CA LEU A 81 -13.02 11.80 4.62
C LEU A 81 -12.92 11.76 3.09
N PHE A 82 -11.85 12.34 2.52
CA PHE A 82 -11.56 12.27 1.10
C PHE A 82 -10.16 11.70 0.84
N SER A 83 -9.92 11.26 -0.38
CA SER A 83 -8.62 10.73 -0.81
C SER A 83 -7.53 11.79 -1.02
N HIS A 84 -7.88 13.06 -0.88
CA HIS A 84 -6.97 14.20 -0.96
C HIS A 84 -6.96 15.00 0.34
N PRO A 85 -5.89 15.71 0.68
CA PRO A 85 -5.81 16.51 1.90
C PRO A 85 -6.82 17.66 1.92
N PRO A 86 -7.29 18.10 3.10
CA PRO A 86 -8.23 19.22 3.26
C PRO A 86 -7.62 20.59 2.93
N TYR A 87 -6.29 20.66 2.92
CA TYR A 87 -5.55 21.90 2.68
C TYR A 87 -4.52 21.69 1.56
N GLU A 88 -4.33 22.71 0.72
CA GLU A 88 -3.31 22.74 -0.33
C GLU A 88 -1.86 22.62 0.22
N ASN A 89 -1.65 22.72 1.53
CA ASN A 89 -0.35 22.81 2.21
C ASN A 89 0.02 21.58 3.07
N LEU A 90 -0.51 20.39 2.82
CA LEU A 90 -0.06 19.17 3.57
C LEU A 90 1.29 18.64 3.10
N LEU A 91 1.76 19.09 1.94
CA LEU A 91 3.08 18.76 1.45
C LEU A 91 4.11 19.74 2.05
N THR A 92 4.34 19.63 3.36
CA THR A 92 5.36 20.42 4.05
C THR A 92 6.73 19.81 3.81
N PRO A 93 7.75 20.58 3.35
CA PRO A 93 9.11 20.08 3.23
C PRO A 93 9.68 19.64 4.58
N GLU A 94 10.26 18.45 4.64
CA GLU A 94 10.89 17.91 5.85
C GLU A 94 12.30 17.39 5.54
N ASN A 95 13.28 17.79 6.37
CA ASN A 95 14.66 17.32 6.22
C ASN A 95 14.80 15.85 6.68
N ILE A 96 14.35 14.93 5.84
CA ILE A 96 14.44 13.50 6.07
C ILE A 96 15.49 12.92 5.11
N PRO A 97 16.51 12.22 5.60
CA PRO A 97 17.52 11.60 4.74
C PRO A 97 16.89 10.60 3.76
N LEU A 98 17.30 10.67 2.50
CA LEU A 98 16.92 9.74 1.44
C LEU A 98 18.11 8.82 1.10
N ASP A 99 17.85 7.52 1.02
CA ASP A 99 18.80 6.55 0.46
C ASP A 99 18.62 6.54 -1.07
N ILE A 100 19.38 7.42 -1.74
CA ILE A 100 19.34 7.61 -3.19
C ILE A 100 20.28 6.61 -3.85
N VAL A 101 19.72 5.67 -4.61
CA VAL A 101 20.47 4.63 -5.34
C VAL A 101 20.96 5.16 -6.68
N TYR A 102 20.20 6.04 -7.30
CA TYR A 102 20.54 6.69 -8.58
C TYR A 102 19.85 8.03 -8.70
N GLU A 103 20.48 8.98 -9.33
CA GLU A 103 19.93 10.29 -9.64
C GLU A 103 20.57 10.87 -10.91
N ASP A 104 19.73 11.50 -11.74
CA ASP A 104 20.14 12.37 -12.84
C ASP A 104 19.18 13.58 -12.96
N ASP A 105 19.20 14.27 -14.09
CA ASP A 105 18.35 15.45 -14.31
C ASP A 105 16.86 15.10 -14.49
N ALA A 106 16.53 13.88 -14.90
CA ALA A 106 15.18 13.46 -15.25
C ALA A 106 14.47 12.70 -14.13
N LEU A 107 15.21 11.90 -13.34
CA LEU A 107 14.63 11.01 -12.33
C LEU A 107 15.61 10.70 -11.19
N LEU A 108 15.06 10.13 -10.13
CA LEU A 108 15.86 9.47 -9.08
C LEU A 108 15.24 8.12 -8.71
N VAL A 109 16.09 7.20 -8.22
CA VAL A 109 15.67 5.93 -7.64
C VAL A 109 16.07 5.93 -6.18
N VAL A 110 15.10 5.72 -5.30
CA VAL A 110 15.29 5.67 -3.85
C VAL A 110 15.06 4.27 -3.32
N ASN A 111 15.82 3.89 -2.30
CA ASN A 111 15.58 2.71 -1.49
C ASN A 111 14.80 3.13 -0.24
N LYS A 112 13.46 3.07 -0.31
CA LYS A 112 12.58 3.50 0.77
C LYS A 112 12.73 2.58 2.00
N PRO A 113 12.95 3.11 3.21
CA PRO A 113 12.91 2.31 4.42
C PRO A 113 11.49 1.80 4.72
N ALA A 114 11.39 0.71 5.47
CA ALA A 114 10.14 0.28 6.06
C ALA A 114 9.65 1.30 7.12
N GLY A 115 8.34 1.38 7.34
CA GLY A 115 7.72 2.35 8.26
C GLY A 115 7.46 3.73 7.66
N MET A 116 8.08 4.07 6.52
CA MET A 116 7.85 5.33 5.82
C MET A 116 6.70 5.19 4.82
N VAL A 117 5.69 6.05 4.95
CA VAL A 117 4.62 6.17 3.95
C VAL A 117 5.13 6.95 2.74
N VAL A 118 4.68 6.61 1.55
CA VAL A 118 5.11 7.30 0.32
C VAL A 118 4.49 8.70 0.23
N HIS A 119 3.19 8.82 0.50
CA HIS A 119 2.44 10.08 0.42
C HIS A 119 1.59 10.27 1.67
N PRO A 120 1.43 11.52 2.20
CA PRO A 120 0.58 11.76 3.35
C PRO A 120 -0.81 11.14 3.23
N GLY A 121 -1.31 10.55 4.31
CA GLY A 121 -2.60 9.87 4.37
C GLY A 121 -3.12 9.81 5.80
N HIS A 122 -4.28 9.18 6.01
CA HIS A 122 -4.90 9.09 7.31
C HIS A 122 -3.94 8.52 8.37
N GLY A 123 -3.72 9.27 9.44
CA GLY A 123 -2.79 8.91 10.52
C GLY A 123 -1.29 9.06 10.20
N ASN A 124 -0.93 9.51 8.98
CA ASN A 124 0.47 9.73 8.56
C ASN A 124 0.54 11.02 7.73
N TYR A 125 0.39 12.17 8.39
CA TYR A 125 0.32 13.49 7.72
C TYR A 125 1.68 14.12 7.46
N SER A 126 2.74 13.59 8.08
CA SER A 126 4.12 14.05 8.00
C SER A 126 5.09 12.86 8.00
N GLY A 127 6.37 13.09 7.82
CA GLY A 127 7.38 12.03 7.82
C GLY A 127 7.32 11.12 6.61
N THR A 128 6.69 11.55 5.51
CA THR A 128 6.51 10.73 4.32
C THR A 128 7.63 10.92 3.31
N LEU A 129 7.75 9.99 2.37
CA LEU A 129 8.73 10.11 1.30
C LEU A 129 8.57 11.42 0.53
N ILE A 130 7.32 11.84 0.26
CA ILE A 130 7.09 13.09 -0.48
C ILE A 130 7.49 14.33 0.33
N ASN A 131 7.35 14.33 1.67
CA ASN A 131 7.85 15.44 2.50
C ASN A 131 9.37 15.57 2.39
N ALA A 132 10.10 14.43 2.32
CA ALA A 132 11.53 14.42 2.09
C ALA A 132 11.88 14.90 0.67
N LEU A 133 11.16 14.42 -0.34
CA LEU A 133 11.41 14.78 -1.74
C LEU A 133 11.25 16.28 -2.00
N ILE A 134 10.18 16.90 -1.50
CA ILE A 134 9.97 18.36 -1.67
C ILE A 134 10.92 19.22 -0.83
N TYR A 135 11.59 18.66 0.16
CA TYR A 135 12.68 19.32 0.86
C TYR A 135 13.98 19.28 0.05
N HIS A 136 14.27 18.15 -0.61
CA HIS A 136 15.50 17.94 -1.37
C HIS A 136 15.46 18.53 -2.79
N PHE A 137 14.25 18.77 -3.33
CA PHE A 137 14.07 19.24 -4.71
C PHE A 137 13.07 20.40 -4.76
N ASP A 138 13.50 21.56 -5.26
CA ASP A 138 12.70 22.78 -5.33
C ASP A 138 11.49 22.66 -6.27
N ASN A 139 11.62 21.85 -7.35
CA ASN A 139 10.61 21.76 -8.41
C ASN A 139 10.43 20.29 -8.84
N LEU A 140 9.49 19.61 -8.25
CA LEU A 140 9.05 18.31 -8.74
C LEU A 140 7.81 18.46 -9.62
N PRO A 141 7.69 17.71 -10.73
CA PRO A 141 6.51 17.72 -11.56
C PRO A 141 5.30 17.24 -10.77
N ASN A 142 4.18 17.94 -10.88
CA ASN A 142 2.97 17.61 -10.15
C ASN A 142 1.89 17.10 -11.11
N ASN A 143 1.12 16.11 -10.66
CA ASN A 143 -0.04 15.62 -11.39
C ASN A 143 -1.35 16.14 -10.75
N SER A 144 -2.48 15.87 -11.40
CA SER A 144 -3.81 16.23 -10.90
C SER A 144 -4.17 15.64 -9.52
N SER A 145 -3.39 14.69 -9.02
CA SER A 145 -3.58 14.03 -7.72
C SER A 145 -2.69 14.60 -6.61
N ASP A 146 -1.99 15.71 -6.86
CA ASP A 146 -1.07 16.37 -5.93
C ASP A 146 0.01 15.43 -5.37
N ARG A 147 0.67 14.69 -6.27
CA ARG A 147 1.72 13.70 -5.97
C ARG A 147 3.01 14.01 -6.72
N PRO A 148 3.74 15.06 -6.31
CA PRO A 148 4.94 15.49 -7.03
C PRO A 148 5.93 14.36 -7.28
N GLY A 149 6.28 14.15 -8.55
CA GLY A 149 7.26 13.17 -9.00
C GLY A 149 6.88 11.70 -8.87
N LEU A 150 5.78 11.35 -8.18
CA LEU A 150 5.41 9.97 -7.91
C LEU A 150 4.65 9.33 -9.08
N VAL A 151 5.16 8.23 -9.59
CA VAL A 151 4.55 7.43 -10.67
C VAL A 151 4.07 6.06 -10.20
N HIS A 152 4.52 5.62 -9.01
CA HIS A 152 4.06 4.41 -8.34
C HIS A 152 4.30 4.50 -6.82
N ARG A 153 3.87 3.47 -6.10
CA ARG A 153 4.03 3.41 -4.64
C ARG A 153 4.29 1.99 -4.16
N ILE A 154 4.85 1.88 -2.96
CA ILE A 154 4.91 0.66 -2.15
C ILE A 154 4.30 0.95 -0.77
N ASP A 155 3.88 -0.09 -0.05
CA ASP A 155 3.20 0.05 1.24
C ASP A 155 4.14 0.67 2.30
N LYS A 156 3.56 1.22 3.38
CA LYS A 156 4.28 1.83 4.50
C LYS A 156 5.43 0.94 4.99
N ASP A 157 5.11 -0.30 5.34
CA ASP A 157 6.06 -1.23 5.95
C ASP A 157 6.77 -2.13 4.93
N THR A 158 6.56 -1.89 3.63
CA THR A 158 7.36 -2.46 2.55
C THR A 158 8.57 -1.56 2.31
N SER A 159 9.77 -2.14 2.37
CA SER A 159 11.03 -1.46 2.03
C SER A 159 11.38 -1.66 0.56
N GLY A 160 12.32 -0.89 0.02
CA GLY A 160 12.95 -1.12 -1.27
C GLY A 160 12.74 -0.05 -2.30
N LEU A 161 13.01 -0.40 -3.56
CA LEU A 161 13.18 0.52 -4.67
C LEU A 161 11.90 1.19 -5.14
N LEU A 162 12.02 2.48 -5.39
CA LEU A 162 10.97 3.32 -5.92
C LEU A 162 11.59 4.38 -6.85
N VAL A 163 10.99 4.59 -8.05
CA VAL A 163 11.41 5.65 -8.97
C VAL A 163 10.56 6.88 -8.80
N VAL A 164 11.19 8.04 -8.86
CA VAL A 164 10.57 9.36 -8.78
C VAL A 164 11.00 10.18 -9.99
N ALA A 165 10.05 10.81 -10.67
CA ALA A 165 10.32 11.71 -11.78
C ALA A 165 10.72 13.11 -11.27
N LYS A 166 11.70 13.73 -11.91
CA LYS A 166 12.13 15.12 -11.64
C LYS A 166 11.60 16.11 -12.69
N THR A 167 11.10 15.62 -13.84
CA THR A 167 10.53 16.43 -14.91
C THR A 167 9.17 15.89 -15.33
N GLU A 168 8.32 16.74 -15.93
CA GLU A 168 6.99 16.35 -16.44
C GLU A 168 7.10 15.29 -17.54
N GLU A 169 8.08 15.42 -18.42
CA GLU A 169 8.35 14.44 -19.49
C GLU A 169 8.67 13.06 -18.87
N ALA A 170 9.57 13.02 -17.89
CA ALA A 170 9.92 11.80 -17.19
C ALA A 170 8.71 11.21 -16.45
N MET A 171 7.89 12.05 -15.82
CA MET A 171 6.69 11.62 -15.11
C MET A 171 5.70 10.96 -16.07
N THR A 172 5.43 11.58 -17.21
CA THR A 172 4.50 11.06 -18.22
C THR A 172 5.00 9.74 -18.79
N HIS A 173 6.28 9.68 -19.15
CA HIS A 173 6.88 8.48 -19.77
C HIS A 173 6.95 7.30 -18.77
N LEU A 174 7.37 7.55 -17.54
CA LEU A 174 7.39 6.52 -16.49
C LEU A 174 5.99 6.05 -16.14
N ALA A 175 5.02 6.97 -15.94
CA ALA A 175 3.63 6.60 -15.66
C ALA A 175 3.06 5.70 -16.77
N LYS A 176 3.37 6.00 -18.04
CA LYS A 176 2.97 5.16 -19.17
C LYS A 176 3.58 3.76 -19.08
N GLN A 177 4.84 3.60 -18.69
CA GLN A 177 5.46 2.29 -18.56
C GLN A 177 4.79 1.44 -17.44
N PHE A 178 4.41 2.06 -16.31
CA PHE A 178 3.64 1.38 -15.27
C PHE A 178 2.24 0.99 -15.75
N PHE A 179 1.59 1.84 -16.54
CA PHE A 179 0.29 1.57 -17.14
C PHE A 179 0.36 0.44 -18.17
N ASP A 180 1.30 0.50 -19.10
CA ASP A 180 1.54 -0.49 -20.17
C ASP A 180 2.19 -1.80 -19.61
N LYS A 181 2.52 -1.86 -18.32
CA LYS A 181 3.14 -3.01 -17.65
C LYS A 181 4.52 -3.38 -18.21
N THR A 182 5.25 -2.44 -18.78
CA THR A 182 6.60 -2.66 -19.31
C THR A 182 7.68 -2.52 -18.24
N SER A 183 7.36 -1.85 -17.12
CA SER A 183 8.25 -1.77 -15.96
C SER A 183 8.40 -3.13 -15.27
N GLN A 184 9.63 -3.47 -14.88
CA GLN A 184 9.94 -4.73 -14.18
C GLN A 184 10.06 -4.47 -12.68
N ARG A 185 9.30 -5.23 -11.88
CA ARG A 185 9.30 -5.10 -10.43
C ARG A 185 9.36 -6.47 -9.80
N GLU A 186 10.42 -6.73 -9.07
CA GLU A 186 10.58 -7.97 -8.33
C GLU A 186 10.71 -7.68 -6.84
N TYR A 187 9.98 -8.45 -6.06
CA TYR A 187 9.93 -8.37 -4.61
C TYR A 187 10.43 -9.67 -4.00
N VAL A 188 11.01 -9.59 -2.82
CA VAL A 188 11.31 -10.75 -1.99
C VAL A 188 10.40 -10.74 -0.79
N ALA A 189 9.83 -11.91 -0.47
CA ALA A 189 8.93 -12.07 0.65
C ALA A 189 9.21 -13.38 1.41
N ILE A 190 8.93 -13.38 2.72
CA ILE A 190 8.80 -14.62 3.49
C ILE A 190 7.30 -14.88 3.64
N VAL A 191 6.87 -16.09 3.31
CA VAL A 191 5.47 -16.52 3.42
C VAL A 191 5.34 -17.73 4.35
N TRP A 192 4.20 -17.88 5.01
CA TRP A 192 3.89 -19.04 5.83
C TRP A 192 3.64 -20.29 4.98
N GLY A 193 4.21 -21.41 5.42
CA GLY A 193 4.06 -22.71 4.81
C GLY A 193 5.06 -22.98 3.68
N ASN A 194 5.02 -24.19 3.15
CA ASN A 194 5.77 -24.60 1.97
C ASN A 194 4.84 -24.56 0.76
N LEU A 195 5.23 -23.82 -0.25
CA LEU A 195 4.59 -23.87 -1.56
C LEU A 195 4.89 -25.22 -2.20
N GLU A 196 3.87 -25.86 -2.80
CA GLU A 196 4.02 -27.16 -3.45
C GLU A 196 4.89 -27.02 -4.70
N GLU A 197 4.56 -26.03 -5.54
CA GLU A 197 5.26 -25.75 -6.78
C GLU A 197 6.41 -24.77 -6.57
N ASP A 198 7.50 -24.93 -7.34
CA ASP A 198 8.67 -24.04 -7.29
C ASP A 198 8.39 -22.67 -7.90
N GLN A 199 7.40 -22.56 -8.75
CA GLN A 199 6.94 -21.32 -9.36
C GLN A 199 5.47 -21.41 -9.77
N GLY A 200 4.83 -20.25 -9.86
CA GLY A 200 3.42 -20.21 -10.27
C GLY A 200 2.96 -18.79 -10.58
N ILE A 201 1.73 -18.72 -11.04
CA ILE A 201 1.03 -17.47 -11.34
C ILE A 201 -0.21 -17.41 -10.46
N ILE A 202 -0.40 -16.28 -9.79
CA ILE A 202 -1.61 -15.99 -9.03
C ILE A 202 -2.37 -14.91 -9.78
N GLU A 203 -3.54 -15.27 -10.25
CA GLU A 203 -4.45 -14.38 -10.96
C GLU A 203 -5.71 -14.17 -10.12
N GLY A 204 -6.31 -13.00 -10.22
CA GLY A 204 -7.57 -12.70 -9.57
C GLY A 204 -7.84 -11.20 -9.51
N ASN A 205 -9.11 -10.83 -9.35
CA ASN A 205 -9.49 -9.42 -9.28
C ASN A 205 -9.40 -8.94 -7.84
N ILE A 206 -8.51 -8.00 -7.56
CA ILE A 206 -8.32 -7.45 -6.22
C ILE A 206 -9.25 -6.25 -6.02
N GLY A 207 -10.02 -6.30 -4.96
CA GLY A 207 -10.89 -5.20 -4.52
C GLY A 207 -11.03 -5.16 -3.02
N ARG A 208 -11.71 -4.14 -2.50
CA ARG A 208 -11.88 -3.93 -1.07
C ARG A 208 -12.72 -5.05 -0.45
N HIS A 209 -12.26 -5.59 0.68
CA HIS A 209 -12.95 -6.66 1.38
C HIS A 209 -14.33 -6.18 1.91
N PRO A 210 -15.44 -6.90 1.63
CA PRO A 210 -16.81 -6.40 1.90
C PRO A 210 -17.12 -6.19 3.39
N LYS A 211 -16.46 -6.94 4.28
CA LYS A 211 -16.69 -6.85 5.74
C LYS A 211 -15.56 -6.13 6.48
N ASN A 212 -14.33 -6.19 6.00
CA ASN A 212 -13.18 -5.51 6.63
C ASN A 212 -12.58 -4.52 5.64
N ARG A 213 -12.97 -3.25 5.73
CA ARG A 213 -12.59 -2.18 4.80
C ARG A 213 -11.09 -1.84 4.84
N LEU A 214 -10.36 -2.27 5.86
CA LEU A 214 -8.91 -2.10 5.96
C LEU A 214 -8.13 -3.16 5.15
N GLN A 215 -8.82 -4.18 4.63
CA GLN A 215 -8.23 -5.24 3.82
C GLN A 215 -8.76 -5.21 2.39
N ASN A 216 -7.94 -5.70 1.48
CA ASN A 216 -8.36 -6.11 0.15
C ASN A 216 -8.53 -7.64 0.09
N THR A 217 -9.25 -8.12 -0.90
CA THR A 217 -9.45 -9.55 -1.15
C THR A 217 -9.49 -9.82 -2.64
N VAL A 218 -9.30 -11.09 -3.01
CA VAL A 218 -9.51 -11.54 -4.38
C VAL A 218 -10.99 -11.82 -4.58
N PHE A 219 -11.53 -11.38 -5.72
CA PHE A 219 -12.85 -11.70 -6.22
C PHE A 219 -12.75 -12.56 -7.47
N GLU A 220 -13.51 -13.64 -7.52
CA GLU A 220 -13.52 -14.62 -8.61
C GLU A 220 -14.96 -14.91 -9.06
N GLY A 221 -15.09 -15.60 -10.20
CA GLY A 221 -16.39 -16.01 -10.75
C GLY A 221 -17.35 -14.84 -10.95
N GLU A 222 -18.58 -14.98 -10.47
CA GLU A 222 -19.65 -13.98 -10.60
C GLU A 222 -19.37 -12.66 -9.85
N GLU A 223 -18.45 -12.67 -8.89
CA GLU A 223 -18.06 -11.48 -8.12
C GLU A 223 -16.82 -10.78 -8.66
N ALA A 224 -16.24 -11.24 -9.74
CA ALA A 224 -15.01 -10.70 -10.30
C ALA A 224 -15.06 -9.20 -10.62
N ASP A 225 -16.24 -8.68 -10.99
CA ASP A 225 -16.49 -7.26 -11.25
C ASP A 225 -16.32 -6.33 -10.03
N LYS A 226 -16.31 -6.88 -8.82
CA LYS A 226 -16.05 -6.13 -7.58
C LYS A 226 -14.58 -5.80 -7.35
N GLY A 227 -13.69 -6.35 -8.16
CA GLY A 227 -12.25 -6.13 -8.11
C GLY A 227 -11.66 -5.72 -9.45
N LYS A 228 -10.37 -5.37 -9.44
CA LYS A 228 -9.60 -5.04 -10.64
C LYS A 228 -8.59 -6.15 -10.94
N PRO A 229 -8.39 -6.54 -12.21
CA PRO A 229 -7.46 -7.61 -12.59
C PRO A 229 -6.07 -7.41 -11.99
N ALA A 230 -5.54 -8.47 -11.42
CA ALA A 230 -4.21 -8.50 -10.85
C ALA A 230 -3.50 -9.82 -11.19
N VAL A 231 -2.20 -9.74 -11.48
CA VAL A 231 -1.35 -10.89 -11.82
C VAL A 231 -0.03 -10.78 -11.07
N THR A 232 0.30 -11.83 -10.32
CA THR A 232 1.56 -11.98 -9.58
C THR A 232 2.20 -13.31 -9.94
N HIS A 233 3.43 -13.27 -10.47
CA HIS A 233 4.26 -14.46 -10.63
C HIS A 233 5.07 -14.66 -9.36
N TYR A 234 5.15 -15.88 -8.86
CA TYR A 234 6.05 -16.22 -7.77
C TYR A 234 7.05 -17.30 -8.17
N LYS A 235 8.20 -17.27 -7.52
CA LYS A 235 9.23 -18.30 -7.60
C LYS A 235 9.80 -18.57 -6.21
N VAL A 236 9.87 -19.83 -5.83
CA VAL A 236 10.52 -20.25 -4.58
C VAL A 236 12.02 -20.02 -4.68
N ILE A 237 12.57 -19.29 -3.72
CA ILE A 237 14.01 -19.13 -3.55
C ILE A 237 14.53 -20.21 -2.61
N GLU A 238 13.87 -20.38 -1.44
CA GLU A 238 14.30 -21.35 -0.44
C GLU A 238 13.13 -21.80 0.44
N ARG A 239 12.97 -23.11 0.66
CA ARG A 239 12.02 -23.65 1.62
C ARG A 239 12.68 -23.83 2.98
N LEU A 240 12.09 -23.27 4.02
CA LEU A 240 12.69 -23.15 5.36
C LEU A 240 11.84 -23.87 6.43
N GLY A 241 11.24 -24.99 6.06
CA GLY A 241 10.39 -25.79 6.93
C GLY A 241 8.96 -25.26 6.98
N TYR A 242 8.64 -24.36 7.89
CA TYR A 242 7.29 -23.80 8.06
C TYR A 242 7.09 -22.45 7.40
N VAL A 243 8.10 -21.92 6.74
CA VAL A 243 8.04 -20.73 5.90
C VAL A 243 8.81 -20.93 4.62
N THR A 244 8.51 -20.12 3.60
CA THR A 244 9.22 -20.13 2.31
C THR A 244 9.67 -18.72 1.98
N LEU A 245 10.92 -18.56 1.55
CA LEU A 245 11.42 -17.36 0.91
C LEU A 245 11.05 -17.41 -0.56
N VAL A 246 10.36 -16.39 -1.05
CA VAL A 246 9.88 -16.32 -2.43
C VAL A 246 10.28 -15.01 -3.10
N SER A 247 10.49 -15.07 -4.42
CA SER A 247 10.50 -13.90 -5.29
C SER A 247 9.10 -13.73 -5.89
N CYS A 248 8.63 -12.48 -6.01
CA CYS A 248 7.36 -12.14 -6.61
C CYS A 248 7.55 -11.06 -7.67
N ARG A 249 7.18 -11.34 -8.92
CA ARG A 249 7.18 -10.39 -10.03
C ARG A 249 5.76 -9.95 -10.34
N LEU A 250 5.58 -8.63 -10.46
CA LEU A 250 4.27 -8.03 -10.68
C LEU A 250 4.07 -7.62 -12.14
N GLU A 251 2.94 -8.03 -12.74
CA GLU A 251 2.42 -7.40 -13.98
C GLU A 251 1.55 -6.19 -13.65
N THR A 252 0.83 -6.22 -12.57
CA THR A 252 -0.05 -5.15 -12.08
C THR A 252 0.42 -4.63 -10.73
N GLY A 253 -0.03 -3.45 -10.32
CA GLY A 253 0.36 -2.83 -9.05
C GLY A 253 -0.85 -2.46 -8.19
N ARG A 254 -1.73 -3.43 -7.86
CA ARG A 254 -2.88 -3.18 -6.99
C ARG A 254 -2.44 -3.07 -5.54
N THR A 255 -3.17 -2.29 -4.78
CA THR A 255 -2.89 -2.10 -3.35
C THR A 255 -2.80 -3.43 -2.61
N HIS A 256 -1.71 -3.64 -1.86
CA HIS A 256 -1.40 -4.86 -1.13
C HIS A 256 -1.36 -6.15 -2.00
N GLN A 257 -1.14 -6.04 -3.30
CA GLN A 257 -1.36 -7.13 -4.25
C GLN A 257 -0.65 -8.43 -3.84
N ILE A 258 0.65 -8.41 -3.56
CA ILE A 258 1.40 -9.62 -3.14
C ILE A 258 0.83 -10.18 -1.85
N ARG A 259 0.51 -9.33 -0.89
CA ARG A 259 -0.05 -9.71 0.41
C ARG A 259 -1.39 -10.42 0.27
N VAL A 260 -2.28 -9.86 -0.57
CA VAL A 260 -3.60 -10.42 -0.87
C VAL A 260 -3.50 -11.73 -1.64
N HIS A 261 -2.69 -11.76 -2.70
CA HIS A 261 -2.52 -12.95 -3.54
C HIS A 261 -1.90 -14.11 -2.78
N MET A 262 -0.85 -13.88 -1.99
CA MET A 262 -0.25 -14.92 -1.16
C MET A 262 -1.22 -15.43 -0.09
N LYS A 263 -1.99 -14.54 0.54
CA LYS A 263 -3.06 -14.98 1.46
C LYS A 263 -4.12 -15.81 0.75
N HIS A 264 -4.51 -15.43 -0.46
CA HIS A 264 -5.52 -16.12 -1.25
C HIS A 264 -5.15 -17.58 -1.52
N ILE A 265 -3.88 -17.84 -1.84
CA ILE A 265 -3.37 -19.22 -2.03
C ILE A 265 -2.96 -19.91 -0.72
N GLY A 266 -3.30 -19.35 0.46
CA GLY A 266 -3.05 -19.97 1.77
C GLY A 266 -1.63 -19.76 2.34
N HIS A 267 -0.84 -18.86 1.75
CA HIS A 267 0.55 -18.55 2.11
C HIS A 267 0.73 -17.10 2.53
N THR A 268 -0.02 -16.65 3.56
CA THR A 268 0.06 -15.28 4.08
C THR A 268 1.51 -14.87 4.37
N LEU A 269 1.88 -13.62 4.10
CA LEU A 269 3.21 -13.10 4.40
C LEU A 269 3.50 -13.20 5.90
N PHE A 270 4.73 -13.56 6.22
CA PHE A 270 5.21 -13.66 7.59
C PHE A 270 5.13 -12.29 8.28
N ASN A 271 4.56 -12.25 9.48
CA ASN A 271 4.31 -11.08 10.30
C ASN A 271 3.50 -9.95 9.62
N ASP A 272 2.59 -10.31 8.72
CA ASP A 272 1.64 -9.36 8.15
C ASP A 272 0.43 -9.20 9.07
N GLU A 273 0.46 -8.19 9.94
CA GLU A 273 -0.60 -7.91 10.92
C GLU A 273 -1.97 -7.73 10.23
N ARG A 274 -2.02 -6.98 9.13
CA ARG A 274 -3.27 -6.68 8.43
C ARG A 274 -3.95 -7.92 7.83
N TYR A 275 -3.16 -8.90 7.40
CA TYR A 275 -3.67 -10.10 6.74
C TYR A 275 -3.58 -11.36 7.59
N GLY A 276 -3.20 -11.25 8.87
CA GLY A 276 -3.23 -12.32 9.85
C GLY A 276 -1.94 -13.15 9.90
N GLY A 277 -0.86 -12.67 9.28
CA GLY A 277 0.45 -13.33 9.29
C GLY A 277 1.26 -13.14 10.56
N GLU A 278 0.81 -12.27 11.46
CA GLU A 278 1.35 -12.06 12.81
C GLU A 278 1.04 -13.22 13.76
N LYS A 279 0.21 -14.16 13.33
CA LYS A 279 -0.12 -15.39 14.06
C LYS A 279 0.72 -16.55 13.53
N ILE A 280 0.94 -17.54 14.39
CA ILE A 280 1.59 -18.78 13.98
C ILE A 280 0.60 -19.59 13.12
N LEU A 281 0.79 -19.56 11.82
CA LEU A 281 -0.12 -20.22 10.86
C LEU A 281 0.30 -21.64 10.52
N LYS A 282 1.58 -21.97 10.66
CA LYS A 282 2.15 -23.31 10.37
C LYS A 282 3.16 -23.70 11.45
N GLY A 283 3.33 -24.99 11.67
CA GLY A 283 4.33 -25.51 12.59
C GLY A 283 3.74 -26.40 13.69
N THR A 284 4.36 -26.40 14.86
CA THR A 284 4.01 -27.26 16.00
C THR A 284 3.40 -26.48 17.14
N THR A 285 2.79 -27.18 18.09
CA THR A 285 2.19 -26.59 19.31
C THR A 285 3.18 -26.47 20.47
N PHE A 286 4.45 -26.90 20.29
CA PHE A 286 5.44 -26.89 21.35
C PHE A 286 5.85 -25.45 21.76
N THR A 287 6.00 -25.23 23.06
CA THR A 287 6.38 -23.93 23.63
C THR A 287 7.69 -23.39 23.05
N LYS A 288 8.69 -24.25 22.82
CA LYS A 288 9.97 -23.85 22.22
C LYS A 288 9.79 -23.31 20.79
N TYR A 289 8.90 -23.92 20.01
CA TYR A 289 8.58 -23.44 18.65
C TYR A 289 7.87 -22.10 18.70
N LYS A 290 6.87 -21.97 19.57
CA LYS A 290 6.17 -20.69 19.75
C LYS A 290 7.15 -19.57 20.12
N GLN A 291 8.05 -19.81 21.08
CA GLN A 291 9.06 -18.83 21.47
C GLN A 291 10.04 -18.50 20.34
N PHE A 292 10.42 -19.49 19.53
CA PHE A 292 11.25 -19.28 18.35
C PHE A 292 10.57 -18.32 17.37
N VAL A 293 9.29 -18.56 17.01
CA VAL A 293 8.52 -17.71 16.08
C VAL A 293 8.34 -16.30 16.66
N GLU A 294 8.00 -16.16 17.94
CA GLU A 294 7.88 -14.85 18.61
C GLU A 294 9.20 -14.05 18.56
N ASN A 295 10.34 -14.73 18.66
CA ASN A 295 11.64 -14.08 18.49
C ASN A 295 11.88 -13.66 17.03
N CYS A 296 11.43 -14.44 16.05
CA CYS A 296 11.48 -14.02 14.63
C CYS A 296 10.58 -12.81 14.37
N PHE A 297 9.39 -12.74 14.98
CA PHE A 297 8.51 -11.56 14.89
C PHE A 297 9.14 -10.29 15.46
N LYS A 298 9.94 -10.42 16.54
CA LYS A 298 10.67 -9.27 17.11
C LYS A 298 11.80 -8.78 16.21
N ILE A 299 12.46 -9.68 15.48
CA ILE A 299 13.52 -9.33 14.51
C ILE A 299 12.92 -8.63 13.29
N LEU A 300 11.78 -9.12 12.82
CA LEU A 300 11.06 -8.59 11.67
C LEU A 300 9.65 -8.14 12.07
N PRO A 301 9.49 -6.93 12.68
CA PRO A 301 8.22 -6.47 13.26
C PRO A 301 7.28 -5.85 12.22
N ARG A 302 7.21 -6.43 11.01
CA ARG A 302 6.42 -5.96 9.87
C ARG A 302 6.19 -7.09 8.88
N GLN A 303 5.29 -6.87 7.90
CA GLN A 303 5.20 -7.83 6.79
C GLN A 303 6.57 -8.03 6.13
N ALA A 304 6.93 -9.29 5.94
CA ALA A 304 8.17 -9.70 5.29
C ALA A 304 8.11 -9.44 3.78
N LEU A 305 8.24 -8.19 3.37
CA LEU A 305 8.15 -7.77 1.96
C LEU A 305 9.16 -6.66 1.66
N HIS A 306 9.88 -6.82 0.53
CA HIS A 306 10.89 -5.90 0.08
C HIS A 306 10.89 -5.79 -1.45
N ALA A 307 10.79 -4.58 -1.99
CA ALA A 307 10.90 -4.27 -3.41
C ALA A 307 12.38 -4.32 -3.83
N LYS A 308 12.83 -5.50 -4.22
CA LYS A 308 14.25 -5.82 -4.43
C LYS A 308 14.81 -5.25 -5.71
N THR A 309 14.10 -5.45 -6.83
CA THR A 309 14.56 -4.95 -8.13
C THR A 309 13.54 -4.04 -8.79
N LEU A 310 14.04 -3.09 -9.56
CA LEU A 310 13.24 -2.17 -10.35
C LEU A 310 13.90 -1.95 -11.71
N GLY A 311 13.17 -2.24 -12.79
CA GLY A 311 13.62 -2.03 -14.14
C GLY A 311 12.62 -1.21 -14.96
N PHE A 312 13.13 -0.30 -15.76
CA PHE A 312 12.34 0.56 -16.64
C PHE A 312 13.21 1.15 -17.75
N GLU A 313 12.58 1.66 -18.80
CA GLU A 313 13.26 2.43 -19.83
C GLU A 313 13.45 3.87 -19.35
N HIS A 314 14.66 4.40 -19.47
CA HIS A 314 14.96 5.78 -19.08
C HIS A 314 14.22 6.77 -19.98
N PRO A 315 13.42 7.70 -19.41
CA PRO A 315 12.47 8.52 -20.17
C PRO A 315 13.11 9.43 -21.24
N VAL A 316 14.35 9.84 -21.04
CA VAL A 316 15.05 10.75 -21.97
C VAL A 316 15.99 9.99 -22.89
N THR A 317 16.73 9.01 -22.38
CA THR A 317 17.79 8.33 -23.16
C THR A 317 17.31 7.07 -23.86
N GLY A 318 16.15 6.53 -23.51
CA GLY A 318 15.62 5.26 -24.04
C GLY A 318 16.43 4.02 -23.58
N LYS A 319 17.39 4.17 -22.70
CA LYS A 319 18.20 3.05 -22.20
C LYS A 319 17.44 2.24 -21.18
N GLN A 320 17.55 0.91 -21.25
CA GLN A 320 17.02 0.04 -20.22
C GLN A 320 17.85 0.20 -18.94
N MET A 321 17.16 0.58 -17.85
CA MET A 321 17.73 0.73 -16.51
C MET A 321 17.30 -0.48 -15.67
N HIS A 322 18.20 -0.96 -14.83
CA HIS A 322 17.91 -2.03 -13.88
C HIS A 322 18.64 -1.75 -12.57
N PHE A 323 17.88 -1.77 -11.47
CA PHE A 323 18.40 -1.53 -10.14
C PHE A 323 18.10 -2.73 -9.26
N ASP A 324 19.02 -3.06 -8.38
CA ASP A 324 18.91 -4.12 -7.38
C ASP A 324 19.41 -3.58 -6.03
N THR A 325 18.70 -3.90 -4.95
CA THR A 325 19.09 -3.51 -3.60
C THR A 325 19.24 -4.74 -2.70
N PRO A 326 20.18 -4.74 -1.75
CA PRO A 326 20.32 -5.84 -0.80
C PRO A 326 19.03 -6.11 -0.04
N ILE A 327 18.79 -7.37 0.32
CA ILE A 327 17.73 -7.73 1.26
C ILE A 327 18.02 -7.02 2.59
N PRO A 328 17.04 -6.29 3.17
CA PRO A 328 17.26 -5.56 4.41
C PRO A 328 17.54 -6.50 5.59
N GLN A 329 18.32 -6.00 6.53
CA GLN A 329 18.88 -6.79 7.63
C GLN A 329 17.83 -7.54 8.45
N ASP A 330 16.65 -6.96 8.67
CA ASP A 330 15.55 -7.58 9.41
C ASP A 330 15.02 -8.84 8.72
N ILE A 331 14.84 -8.78 7.39
CA ILE A 331 14.44 -9.94 6.58
C ILE A 331 15.55 -10.97 6.53
N ASP A 332 16.79 -10.55 6.27
CA ASP A 332 17.94 -11.46 6.16
C ASP A 332 18.19 -12.23 7.45
N GLN A 333 18.21 -11.55 8.59
CA GLN A 333 18.33 -12.18 9.91
C GLN A 333 17.17 -13.14 10.20
N CYS A 334 15.95 -12.80 9.80
CA CYS A 334 14.79 -13.67 9.96
C CYS A 334 14.95 -14.95 9.12
N VAL A 335 15.39 -14.82 7.86
CA VAL A 335 15.69 -15.96 6.96
C VAL A 335 16.77 -16.85 7.57
N ASP A 336 17.86 -16.30 8.09
CA ASP A 336 18.93 -17.07 8.71
C ASP A 336 18.45 -17.85 9.95
N ARG A 337 17.58 -17.26 10.75
CA ARG A 337 16.94 -17.96 11.89
C ARG A 337 16.13 -19.16 11.42
N TRP A 338 15.29 -18.97 10.41
CA TRP A 338 14.49 -20.04 9.85
C TRP A 338 15.34 -21.13 9.17
N ARG A 339 16.40 -20.73 8.47
CA ARG A 339 17.36 -21.66 7.83
C ARG A 339 18.04 -22.56 8.87
N ASN A 340 18.49 -21.99 9.98
CA ASN A 340 19.09 -22.74 11.08
C ASN A 340 18.06 -23.65 11.77
N TYR A 341 16.83 -23.20 11.93
CA TYR A 341 15.75 -24.00 12.48
C TYR A 341 15.46 -25.22 11.58
N ALA A 342 15.32 -25.04 10.28
CA ALA A 342 15.06 -26.11 9.32
C ALA A 342 16.19 -27.14 9.30
N LYS A 343 17.47 -26.73 9.32
CA LYS A 343 18.63 -27.61 9.39
C LYS A 343 18.62 -28.48 10.65
N ASN A 344 18.28 -27.89 11.79
CA ASN A 344 18.24 -28.65 13.06
C ASN A 344 17.08 -29.66 13.11
N GLN A 345 15.99 -29.40 12.36
CA GLN A 345 14.89 -30.38 12.27
C GLN A 345 15.23 -31.58 11.39
N LEU A 346 16.08 -31.41 10.38
CA LEU A 346 16.53 -32.51 9.51
C LEU A 346 17.54 -33.44 10.20
N ASN A 347 18.19 -32.94 11.26
CA ASN A 347 19.23 -33.67 12.01
C ASN A 347 18.69 -34.40 13.28
N ASN A 348 17.42 -34.24 13.58
CA ASN A 348 16.70 -34.92 14.67
C ASN A 348 15.60 -35.84 14.11
#